data_008433210d9caf3b1079dbc1b90a236f
#
_entry.id   008433210d9caf3b1079dbc1b90a236f
#
_cell.length_a   1.000
_cell.length_b   1.000
_cell.length_c   1.000
_cell.angle_alpha   90.00
_cell.angle_beta   90.00
_cell.angle_gamma   90.00
#
_symmetry.space_group_name_H-M   'P 1'
#
loop_
_entity.id
_entity.type
_entity.pdbx_description
1 polymer ?
#
loop_
_entity_poly.entity_id
_entity_poly.type
_entity_poly.pdbx_seq_one_letter_code
_entity_poly.pdbx_strand_id
1 'polypeptide(L)'
;MVILATEIAAAIYAAMHSHMFENDFREILRASLRLYNGTNNNHKDNVDGMLMKAAWDKLMVEKNCCGVDSKIGEFNESGWFHLTKGRYMFPSACCPPDPDGKLKPICHLVQRHKDGCYDKIAESFHELTSHFKIVSWTVVFIALIQGCIVHMFFNNRLQFSAIFGVFFVSCALQLIGCTISIAMYRRVKIEMLYYY
;
A
#
# COMPACT_ATOMS: atom_id res chain seq x y z
N MET A 1 25.15 -11.44 11.48
CA MET A 1 25.74 -10.08 11.50
C MET A 1 25.65 -9.37 10.16
N VAL A 2 26.04 -9.98 9.02
CA VAL A 2 25.99 -9.35 7.69
C VAL A 2 24.55 -8.97 7.30
N ILE A 3 23.57 -9.84 7.49
CA ILE A 3 22.15 -9.58 7.16
C ILE A 3 21.62 -8.39 7.94
N LEU A 4 21.87 -8.29 9.24
CA LEU A 4 21.45 -7.17 10.06
C LEU A 4 22.09 -5.84 9.59
N ALA A 5 23.37 -5.86 9.23
CA ALA A 5 24.05 -4.69 8.71
C ALA A 5 23.48 -4.21 7.38
N THR A 6 23.12 -5.13 6.48
CA THR A 6 22.47 -4.79 5.18
C THR A 6 21.06 -4.25 5.37
N GLU A 7 20.28 -4.77 6.31
CA GLU A 7 18.94 -4.26 6.64
C GLU A 7 19.00 -2.84 7.22
N ILE A 8 19.92 -2.59 8.15
CA ILE A 8 20.13 -1.24 8.71
C ILE A 8 20.59 -0.27 7.63
N ALA A 9 21.56 -0.64 6.78
CA ALA A 9 22.01 0.20 5.69
C ALA A 9 20.89 0.51 4.68
N ALA A 10 20.07 -0.48 4.32
CA ALA A 10 18.90 -0.29 3.45
C ALA A 10 17.86 0.64 4.08
N ALA A 11 17.59 0.50 5.38
CA ALA A 11 16.66 1.37 6.10
C ALA A 11 17.16 2.83 6.17
N ILE A 12 18.43 3.04 6.42
CA ILE A 12 19.05 4.39 6.42
C ILE A 12 18.99 4.98 5.01
N TYR A 13 19.35 4.20 3.98
CA TYR A 13 19.28 4.64 2.59
C TYR A 13 17.85 5.05 2.20
N ALA A 14 16.85 4.25 2.51
CA ALA A 14 15.45 4.56 2.26
C ALA A 14 14.99 5.82 3.00
N ALA A 15 15.40 6.02 4.26
CA ALA A 15 15.08 7.22 5.03
C ALA A 15 15.72 8.48 4.45
N MET A 16 16.96 8.41 3.99
CA MET A 16 17.67 9.55 3.38
C MET A 16 17.12 9.91 1.99
N HIS A 17 16.55 8.95 1.25
CA HIS A 17 16.04 9.15 -0.10
C HIS A 17 14.50 9.13 -0.16
N SER A 18 13.82 9.29 0.97
CA SER A 18 12.36 9.27 1.04
C SER A 18 11.68 10.24 0.07
N HIS A 19 12.27 11.43 -0.13
CA HIS A 19 11.77 12.44 -1.07
C HIS A 19 11.85 12.01 -2.55
N MET A 20 12.86 11.22 -2.92
CA MET A 20 12.97 10.67 -4.27
C MET A 20 11.89 9.61 -4.50
N PHE A 21 11.69 8.72 -3.52
CA PHE A 21 10.62 7.71 -3.59
C PHE A 21 9.22 8.34 -3.69
N GLU A 22 8.99 9.45 -3.01
CA GLU A 22 7.73 10.19 -3.09
C GLU A 22 7.46 10.69 -4.51
N ASN A 23 8.44 11.33 -5.13
CA ASN A 23 8.31 11.86 -6.48
C ASN A 23 8.14 10.73 -7.50
N ASP A 24 8.94 9.68 -7.42
CA ASP A 24 8.86 8.52 -8.31
C ASP A 24 7.49 7.83 -8.18
N PHE A 25 6.95 7.70 -6.97
CA PHE A 25 5.65 7.12 -6.75
C PHE A 25 4.52 7.99 -7.33
N ARG A 26 4.59 9.31 -7.18
CA ARG A 26 3.65 10.24 -7.83
C ARG A 26 3.70 10.11 -9.35
N GLU A 27 4.89 9.98 -9.93
CA GLU A 27 5.04 9.78 -11.38
C GLU A 27 4.45 8.46 -11.85
N ILE A 28 4.67 7.38 -11.13
CA ILE A 28 4.05 6.07 -11.41
C ILE A 28 2.53 6.18 -11.38
N LEU A 29 1.97 6.83 -10.38
CA LEU A 29 0.52 7.06 -10.31
C LEU A 29 0.01 7.92 -11.49
N ARG A 30 0.72 8.97 -11.88
CA ARG A 30 0.35 9.77 -13.05
C ARG A 30 0.44 8.97 -14.35
N ALA A 31 1.48 8.14 -14.51
CA ALA A 31 1.59 7.25 -15.65
C ALA A 31 0.43 6.25 -15.70
N SER A 32 0.01 5.70 -14.57
CA SER A 32 -1.15 4.82 -14.48
C SER A 32 -2.47 5.55 -14.79
N LEU A 33 -2.59 6.81 -14.38
CA LEU A 33 -3.77 7.63 -14.68
C LEU A 33 -3.90 7.93 -16.18
N ARG A 34 -2.80 8.05 -16.92
CA ARG A 34 -2.82 8.19 -18.40
C ARG A 34 -3.47 6.97 -19.07
N LEU A 35 -3.32 5.79 -18.48
CA LEU A 35 -3.95 4.56 -18.98
C LEU A 35 -5.43 4.45 -18.60
N TYR A 36 -5.98 5.38 -17.82
CA TYR A 36 -7.35 5.37 -17.36
C TYR A 36 -8.32 5.36 -18.55
N ASN A 37 -9.01 4.24 -18.74
CA ASN A 37 -9.91 3.96 -19.84
C ASN A 37 -9.26 4.16 -21.24
N GLY A 38 -7.97 3.87 -21.37
CA GLY A 38 -7.24 3.92 -22.64
C GLY A 38 -7.82 2.89 -23.62
N THR A 39 -8.17 3.37 -24.82
CA THR A 39 -8.58 2.52 -25.94
C THR A 39 -7.52 2.65 -27.02
N ASN A 40 -6.65 1.67 -27.15
CA ASN A 40 -5.85 1.48 -28.34
C ASN A 40 -6.51 0.43 -29.25
N ASN A 41 -6.22 0.50 -30.54
CA ASN A 41 -6.75 -0.43 -31.55
C ASN A 41 -6.36 -1.90 -31.32
N ASN A 42 -5.51 -2.19 -30.34
CA ASN A 42 -5.11 -3.51 -29.90
C ASN A 42 -6.01 -4.01 -28.77
N HIS A 43 -6.59 -5.17 -28.93
CA HIS A 43 -7.54 -5.79 -27.98
C HIS A 43 -6.95 -5.93 -26.55
N LYS A 44 -5.64 -6.08 -26.42
CA LYS A 44 -4.94 -6.21 -25.15
C LYS A 44 -4.90 -4.89 -24.37
N ASP A 45 -4.66 -3.79 -25.07
CA ASP A 45 -4.57 -2.45 -24.45
C ASP A 45 -5.94 -1.95 -23.95
N ASN A 46 -7.02 -2.44 -24.57
CA ASN A 46 -8.38 -2.17 -24.11
C ASN A 46 -8.69 -2.82 -22.76
N VAL A 47 -8.25 -4.06 -22.53
CA VAL A 47 -8.44 -4.76 -21.24
C VAL A 47 -7.66 -4.06 -20.14
N ASP A 48 -6.41 -3.68 -20.41
CA ASP A 48 -5.57 -2.98 -19.44
C ASP A 48 -6.13 -1.59 -19.09
N GLY A 49 -6.65 -0.86 -20.07
CA GLY A 49 -7.29 0.44 -19.85
C GLY A 49 -8.59 0.34 -19.04
N MET A 50 -9.39 -0.69 -19.26
CA MET A 50 -10.61 -0.94 -18.48
C MET A 50 -10.28 -1.38 -17.04
N LEU A 51 -9.28 -2.23 -16.87
CA LEU A 51 -8.80 -2.65 -15.55
C LEU A 51 -8.26 -1.46 -14.76
N MET A 52 -7.46 -0.62 -15.41
CA MET A 52 -6.92 0.59 -14.79
C MET A 52 -8.05 1.56 -14.40
N LYS A 53 -9.07 1.69 -15.25
CA LYS A 53 -10.26 2.48 -14.92
C LYS A 53 -10.97 1.95 -13.68
N ALA A 54 -11.23 0.65 -13.61
CA ALA A 54 -11.90 0.03 -12.47
C ALA A 54 -11.11 0.21 -11.18
N ALA A 55 -9.77 0.06 -11.24
CA ALA A 55 -8.89 0.26 -10.08
C ALA A 55 -8.93 1.71 -9.58
N TRP A 56 -8.83 2.69 -10.49
CA TRP A 56 -8.90 4.09 -10.14
C TRP A 56 -10.28 4.52 -9.63
N ASP A 57 -11.37 4.07 -10.30
CA ASP A 57 -12.74 4.36 -9.85
C ASP A 57 -12.97 3.86 -8.42
N LYS A 58 -12.54 2.62 -8.15
CA LYS A 58 -12.61 2.04 -6.80
C LYS A 58 -11.82 2.88 -5.79
N LEU A 59 -10.58 3.22 -6.10
CA LEU A 59 -9.72 4.02 -5.23
C LEU A 59 -10.34 5.39 -4.94
N MET A 60 -10.81 6.10 -5.97
CA MET A 60 -11.39 7.44 -5.84
C MET A 60 -12.66 7.42 -4.97
N VAL A 61 -13.51 6.42 -5.14
CA VAL A 61 -14.75 6.27 -4.36
C VAL A 61 -14.44 5.87 -2.91
N GLU A 62 -13.60 4.86 -2.69
CA GLU A 62 -13.31 4.36 -1.34
C GLU A 62 -12.54 5.35 -0.48
N LYS A 63 -11.60 6.09 -1.08
CA LYS A 63 -10.76 7.06 -0.37
C LYS A 63 -11.27 8.50 -0.43
N ASN A 64 -12.40 8.75 -1.11
CA ASN A 64 -12.97 10.09 -1.30
C ASN A 64 -11.93 11.08 -1.87
N CYS A 65 -11.25 10.68 -2.95
CA CYS A 65 -10.17 11.43 -3.57
C CYS A 65 -10.40 11.56 -5.09
N CYS A 66 -9.63 12.39 -5.77
CA CYS A 66 -9.75 12.58 -7.22
C CYS A 66 -8.39 12.75 -7.87
N GLY A 67 -8.07 11.87 -8.85
CA GLY A 67 -6.77 11.90 -9.52
C GLY A 67 -5.58 11.67 -8.59
N VAL A 68 -4.39 12.02 -8.99
CA VAL A 68 -3.18 11.92 -8.16
C VAL A 68 -3.11 13.08 -7.17
N ASP A 69 -3.13 14.30 -7.67
CA ASP A 69 -2.99 15.54 -6.89
C ASP A 69 -4.27 16.41 -6.88
N SER A 70 -5.38 15.91 -7.41
CA SER A 70 -6.65 16.64 -7.56
C SER A 70 -6.53 17.94 -8.35
N LYS A 71 -5.63 17.99 -9.34
CA LYS A 71 -5.40 19.17 -10.17
C LYS A 71 -6.35 19.22 -11.36
N ILE A 72 -6.74 20.44 -11.75
CA ILE A 72 -7.51 20.66 -12.99
C ILE A 72 -6.63 20.27 -14.18
N GLY A 73 -7.18 19.48 -15.11
CA GLY A 73 -6.46 19.03 -16.30
C GLY A 73 -5.62 17.77 -16.11
N GLU A 74 -5.59 17.18 -14.94
CA GLU A 74 -4.83 15.95 -14.65
C GLU A 74 -5.28 14.77 -15.52
N PHE A 75 -6.56 14.72 -15.89
CA PHE A 75 -7.13 13.71 -16.78
C PHE A 75 -6.98 13.99 -18.27
N ASN A 76 -6.44 15.15 -18.67
CA ASN A 76 -6.40 15.56 -20.08
C ASN A 76 -5.61 14.60 -20.98
N GLU A 77 -4.62 13.91 -20.43
CA GLU A 77 -3.82 12.91 -21.14
C GLU A 77 -4.37 11.49 -21.02
N SER A 78 -5.50 11.29 -20.31
CA SER A 78 -6.09 9.97 -20.13
C SER A 78 -6.91 9.53 -21.34
N GLY A 79 -6.97 8.20 -21.55
CA GLY A 79 -7.83 7.65 -22.60
C GLY A 79 -9.31 8.00 -22.41
N TRP A 80 -9.77 8.14 -21.18
CA TRP A 80 -11.14 8.60 -20.88
C TRP A 80 -11.44 9.99 -21.38
N PHE A 81 -10.50 10.93 -21.24
CA PHE A 81 -10.68 12.30 -21.75
C PHE A 81 -10.82 12.33 -23.28
N HIS A 82 -10.00 11.53 -23.97
CA HIS A 82 -10.11 11.38 -25.42
C HIS A 82 -11.43 10.76 -25.86
N LEU A 83 -11.93 9.74 -25.16
CA LEU A 83 -13.21 9.11 -25.43
C LEU A 83 -14.39 10.05 -25.23
N THR A 84 -14.33 10.91 -24.20
CA THR A 84 -15.37 11.90 -23.93
C THR A 84 -15.20 13.17 -24.76
N LYS A 85 -14.19 13.21 -25.66
CA LYS A 85 -13.84 14.37 -26.51
C LYS A 85 -13.62 15.64 -25.70
N GLY A 86 -13.02 15.51 -24.50
CA GLY A 86 -12.78 16.62 -23.61
C GLY A 86 -14.04 17.29 -23.04
N ARG A 87 -15.21 16.65 -23.18
CA ARG A 87 -16.49 17.22 -22.72
C ARG A 87 -16.58 17.35 -21.20
N TYR A 88 -15.89 16.47 -20.48
CA TYR A 88 -15.90 16.42 -19.04
C TYR A 88 -14.48 16.52 -18.49
N MET A 89 -14.30 17.32 -17.43
CA MET A 89 -12.99 17.52 -16.79
C MET A 89 -12.65 16.40 -15.80
N PHE A 90 -13.65 15.79 -15.19
CA PHE A 90 -13.48 14.78 -14.15
C PHE A 90 -14.41 13.60 -14.39
N PRO A 91 -13.91 12.37 -14.16
CA PRO A 91 -14.76 11.17 -14.19
C PRO A 91 -15.77 11.19 -13.04
N SER A 92 -16.84 10.41 -13.20
CA SER A 92 -17.92 10.28 -12.21
C SER A 92 -17.42 9.85 -10.82
N ALA A 93 -16.39 9.02 -10.78
CA ALA A 93 -15.78 8.54 -9.52
C ALA A 93 -15.09 9.63 -8.68
N CYS A 94 -14.80 10.80 -9.27
CA CYS A 94 -14.28 11.96 -8.54
C CYS A 94 -15.32 12.66 -7.66
N CYS A 95 -16.60 12.33 -7.82
CA CYS A 95 -17.68 12.94 -7.04
C CYS A 95 -18.29 11.92 -6.07
N PRO A 96 -18.82 12.39 -4.91
CA PRO A 96 -19.48 11.51 -3.97
C PRO A 96 -20.69 10.83 -4.64
N PRO A 97 -20.91 9.54 -4.37
CA PRO A 97 -22.08 8.83 -4.85
C PRO A 97 -23.38 9.45 -4.29
N ASP A 98 -24.48 9.19 -4.97
CA ASP A 98 -25.80 9.56 -4.47
C ASP A 98 -26.17 8.72 -3.21
N PRO A 99 -27.21 9.11 -2.45
CA PRO A 99 -27.66 8.36 -1.28
C PRO A 99 -27.97 6.88 -1.57
N ASP A 100 -28.27 6.54 -2.83
CA ASP A 100 -28.48 5.17 -3.30
C ASP A 100 -27.19 4.43 -3.67
N GLY A 101 -26.02 5.04 -3.42
CA GLY A 101 -24.71 4.47 -3.73
C GLY A 101 -24.33 4.50 -5.22
N LYS A 102 -25.13 5.14 -6.09
CA LYS A 102 -24.85 5.24 -7.51
C LYS A 102 -23.97 6.45 -7.84
N LEU A 103 -22.99 6.24 -8.72
CA LEU A 103 -22.17 7.33 -9.22
C LEU A 103 -22.99 8.23 -10.16
N LYS A 104 -22.89 9.54 -9.97
CA LYS A 104 -23.49 10.52 -10.88
C LYS A 104 -22.84 10.43 -12.26
N PRO A 105 -23.62 10.53 -13.34
CA PRO A 105 -23.06 10.44 -14.70
C PRO A 105 -22.08 11.57 -15.00
N ILE A 106 -22.22 12.71 -14.34
CA ILE A 106 -21.39 13.91 -14.53
C ILE A 106 -20.88 14.37 -13.17
N CYS A 107 -19.56 14.56 -13.06
CA CYS A 107 -18.94 15.16 -11.89
C CYS A 107 -18.62 16.63 -12.15
N HIS A 108 -19.24 17.51 -11.36
CA HIS A 108 -19.02 18.95 -11.45
C HIS A 108 -17.85 19.39 -10.57
N LEU A 109 -17.12 20.40 -11.02
CA LEU A 109 -15.93 20.94 -10.35
C LEU A 109 -16.16 21.27 -8.86
N VAL A 110 -17.34 21.77 -8.52
CA VAL A 110 -17.70 22.17 -7.14
C VAL A 110 -17.97 20.96 -6.23
N GLN A 111 -18.45 19.85 -6.81
CA GLN A 111 -18.87 18.66 -6.05
C GLN A 111 -17.77 17.60 -5.95
N ARG A 112 -16.64 17.77 -6.67
CA ARG A 112 -15.56 16.81 -6.66
C ARG A 112 -14.83 16.74 -5.31
N HIS A 113 -14.24 15.61 -5.04
CA HIS A 113 -13.30 15.47 -3.92
C HIS A 113 -12.11 16.41 -4.12
N LYS A 114 -11.76 17.16 -3.08
CA LYS A 114 -10.69 18.16 -3.13
C LYS A 114 -9.30 17.54 -2.95
N ASP A 115 -9.24 16.40 -2.28
CA ASP A 115 -8.00 15.71 -1.93
C ASP A 115 -7.50 14.87 -3.11
N GLY A 116 -6.20 14.83 -3.32
CA GLY A 116 -5.54 13.91 -4.24
C GLY A 116 -5.48 12.50 -3.67
N CYS A 117 -5.56 11.49 -4.54
CA CYS A 117 -5.48 10.10 -4.08
C CYS A 117 -4.08 9.74 -3.56
N TYR A 118 -3.03 10.45 -4.02
CA TYR A 118 -1.70 10.28 -3.46
C TYR A 118 -1.68 10.54 -1.95
N ASP A 119 -2.24 11.66 -1.51
CA ASP A 119 -2.23 12.04 -0.09
C ASP A 119 -3.02 11.04 0.77
N LYS A 120 -4.15 10.55 0.25
CA LYS A 120 -4.96 9.51 0.92
C LYS A 120 -4.26 8.15 1.00
N ILE A 121 -3.50 7.79 -0.04
CA ILE A 121 -2.66 6.58 -0.03
C ILE A 121 -1.53 6.76 0.99
N ALA A 122 -0.83 7.88 0.96
CA ALA A 122 0.26 8.18 1.89
C ALA A 122 -0.21 8.18 3.35
N GLU A 123 -1.38 8.76 3.65
CA GLU A 123 -2.02 8.73 4.97
C GLU A 123 -2.30 7.27 5.41
N SER A 124 -2.87 6.45 4.53
CA SER A 124 -3.13 5.03 4.80
C SER A 124 -1.85 4.23 5.06
N PHE A 125 -0.78 4.52 4.31
CA PHE A 125 0.53 3.91 4.54
C PHE A 125 1.16 4.38 5.85
N HIS A 126 1.00 5.64 6.21
CA HIS A 126 1.51 6.17 7.49
C HIS A 126 0.82 5.50 8.68
N GLU A 127 -0.49 5.35 8.64
CA GLU A 127 -1.25 4.64 9.65
C GLU A 127 -0.80 3.17 9.77
N LEU A 128 -0.70 2.47 8.64
CA LEU A 128 -0.20 1.09 8.60
C LEU A 128 1.22 0.98 9.16
N THR A 129 2.12 1.90 8.78
CA THR A 129 3.50 1.93 9.25
C THR A 129 3.59 2.18 10.75
N SER A 130 2.67 2.97 11.33
CA SER A 130 2.61 3.20 12.77
C SER A 130 2.33 1.90 13.53
N HIS A 131 1.41 1.07 13.06
CA HIS A 131 1.18 -0.25 13.63
C HIS A 131 2.38 -1.19 13.48
N PHE A 132 3.05 -1.16 12.32
CA PHE A 132 4.27 -1.94 12.11
C PHE A 132 5.42 -1.52 13.01
N LYS A 133 5.58 -0.23 13.34
CA LYS A 133 6.57 0.25 14.31
C LYS A 133 6.39 -0.40 15.67
N ILE A 134 5.15 -0.46 16.17
CA ILE A 134 4.85 -1.08 17.48
C ILE A 134 5.25 -2.55 17.45
N VAL A 135 4.84 -3.29 16.40
CA VAL A 135 5.17 -4.73 16.26
C VAL A 135 6.69 -4.93 16.15
N SER A 136 7.39 -4.09 15.39
CA SER A 136 8.86 -4.18 15.26
C SER A 136 9.56 -3.95 16.59
N TRP A 137 9.14 -2.95 17.36
CA TRP A 137 9.71 -2.67 18.69
C TRP A 137 9.49 -3.84 19.66
N THR A 138 8.30 -4.45 19.64
CA THR A 138 8.03 -5.63 20.48
C THR A 138 8.92 -6.81 20.13
N VAL A 139 9.16 -7.07 18.83
CA VAL A 139 10.08 -8.13 18.38
C VAL A 139 11.52 -7.85 18.83
N VAL A 140 11.99 -6.61 18.68
CA VAL A 140 13.33 -6.21 19.15
C VAL A 140 13.46 -6.37 20.67
N PHE A 141 12.46 -5.96 21.44
CA PHE A 141 12.45 -6.13 22.89
C PHE A 141 12.51 -7.61 23.31
N ILE A 142 11.73 -8.46 22.67
CA ILE A 142 11.75 -9.91 22.93
C ILE A 142 13.13 -10.49 22.59
N ALA A 143 13.72 -10.10 21.45
CA ALA A 143 15.05 -10.57 21.05
C ALA A 143 16.15 -10.13 22.05
N LEU A 144 16.08 -8.90 22.57
CA LEU A 144 17.01 -8.42 23.60
C LEU A 144 16.87 -9.20 24.91
N ILE A 145 15.63 -9.43 25.36
CA ILE A 145 15.38 -10.22 26.57
C ILE A 145 15.93 -11.64 26.40
N GLN A 146 15.67 -12.28 25.25
CA GLN A 146 16.21 -13.60 24.93
C GLN A 146 17.73 -13.61 24.92
N GLY A 147 18.37 -12.59 24.32
CA GLY A 147 19.84 -12.43 24.33
C GLY A 147 20.41 -12.28 25.73
N CYS A 148 19.77 -11.49 26.60
CA CYS A 148 20.15 -11.32 27.99
C CYS A 148 20.02 -12.61 28.80
N ILE A 149 18.92 -13.35 28.60
CA ILE A 149 18.70 -14.64 29.26
C ILE A 149 19.78 -15.64 28.85
N VAL A 150 20.05 -15.76 27.54
CA VAL A 150 21.10 -16.67 27.03
C VAL A 150 22.48 -16.27 27.60
N HIS A 151 22.80 -14.96 27.66
CA HIS A 151 24.06 -14.50 28.21
C HIS A 151 24.19 -14.81 29.70
N MET A 152 23.12 -14.62 30.51
CA MET A 152 23.13 -14.99 31.94
C MET A 152 23.28 -16.48 32.17
N PHE A 153 22.63 -17.32 31.37
CA PHE A 153 22.78 -18.77 31.42
C PHE A 153 24.18 -19.23 31.03
N PHE A 154 24.80 -18.58 30.03
CA PHE A 154 26.16 -18.93 29.59
C PHE A 154 27.20 -18.60 30.64
N ASN A 155 27.01 -17.49 31.37
CA ASN A 155 27.93 -17.06 32.42
C ASN A 155 27.84 -17.92 33.69
N ASN A 156 26.70 -18.58 33.93
CA ASN A 156 26.46 -19.38 35.15
C ASN A 156 26.72 -20.91 34.99
N ARG A 157 27.34 -21.38 33.91
CA ARG A 157 27.63 -22.83 33.65
C ARG A 157 26.41 -23.76 33.78
N LEU A 158 25.19 -23.28 33.66
CA LEU A 158 23.98 -24.08 33.73
C LEU A 158 23.58 -24.61 32.36
N GLN A 159 23.89 -25.88 32.19
CA GLN A 159 23.32 -26.89 31.28
C GLN A 159 22.84 -26.47 29.90
N PHE A 160 23.45 -27.04 28.90
CA PHE A 160 23.11 -27.09 27.47
C PHE A 160 21.60 -27.26 27.18
N SER A 161 20.84 -27.90 28.04
CA SER A 161 19.41 -28.18 27.91
C SER A 161 18.54 -26.89 27.90
N ALA A 162 18.90 -25.89 28.70
CA ALA A 162 18.13 -24.65 28.77
C ALA A 162 18.31 -23.79 27.50
N ILE A 163 19.49 -23.81 26.88
CA ILE A 163 19.79 -23.08 25.64
C ILE A 163 18.95 -23.65 24.48
N PHE A 164 18.85 -24.98 24.39
CA PHE A 164 17.98 -25.63 23.40
C PHE A 164 16.50 -25.26 23.59
N GLY A 165 16.01 -25.19 24.82
CA GLY A 165 14.63 -24.83 25.13
C GLY A 165 14.30 -23.40 24.67
N VAL A 166 15.15 -22.41 24.95
CA VAL A 166 14.96 -21.02 24.53
C VAL A 166 15.01 -20.89 23.01
N PHE A 167 15.91 -21.61 22.34
CA PHE A 167 16.01 -21.63 20.88
C PHE A 167 14.74 -22.20 20.22
N PHE A 168 14.23 -23.33 20.77
CA PHE A 168 13.00 -23.95 20.26
C PHE A 168 11.77 -23.03 20.43
N VAL A 169 11.63 -22.37 21.57
CA VAL A 169 10.53 -21.42 21.82
C VAL A 169 10.62 -20.23 20.87
N SER A 170 11.83 -19.71 20.63
CA SER A 170 12.03 -18.60 19.67
C SER A 170 11.65 -19.01 18.25
N CYS A 171 12.09 -20.16 17.77
CA CYS A 171 11.71 -20.69 16.47
C CYS A 171 10.20 -20.94 16.35
N ALA A 172 9.56 -21.46 17.39
CA ALA A 172 8.12 -21.67 17.40
C ALA A 172 7.33 -20.36 17.29
N LEU A 173 7.75 -19.32 18.02
CA LEU A 173 7.13 -18.00 17.94
C LEU A 173 7.30 -17.34 16.56
N GLN A 174 8.46 -17.49 15.93
CA GLN A 174 8.69 -17.01 14.57
C GLN A 174 7.82 -17.75 13.55
N LEU A 175 7.67 -19.06 13.68
CA LEU A 175 6.78 -19.85 12.82
C LEU A 175 5.31 -19.45 12.99
N ILE A 176 4.86 -19.18 14.21
CA ILE A 176 3.50 -18.67 14.48
C ILE A 176 3.32 -17.30 13.84
N GLY A 177 4.28 -16.40 13.96
CA GLY A 177 4.26 -15.09 13.30
C GLY A 177 4.18 -15.20 11.77
N CYS A 178 4.96 -16.08 11.17
CA CYS A 178 4.90 -16.35 9.73
C CYS A 178 3.54 -16.94 9.30
N THR A 179 2.99 -17.88 10.06
CA THR A 179 1.69 -18.48 9.73
C THR A 179 0.54 -17.48 9.83
N ILE A 180 0.56 -16.58 10.82
CA ILE A 180 -0.41 -15.51 10.96
C ILE A 180 -0.29 -14.52 9.77
N SER A 181 0.93 -14.14 9.38
CA SER A 181 1.17 -13.24 8.24
C SER A 181 0.68 -13.85 6.93
N ILE A 182 0.92 -15.14 6.71
CA ILE A 182 0.42 -15.87 5.52
C ILE A 182 -1.11 -15.97 5.54
N ALA A 183 -1.71 -16.21 6.71
CA ALA A 183 -3.16 -16.29 6.86
C ALA A 183 -3.83 -14.94 6.59
N MET A 184 -3.26 -13.84 7.07
CA MET A 184 -3.71 -12.48 6.76
C MET A 184 -3.57 -12.16 5.27
N TYR A 185 -2.43 -12.49 4.67
CA TYR A 185 -2.23 -12.31 3.23
C TYR A 185 -3.25 -13.08 2.40
N ARG A 186 -3.54 -14.34 2.79
CA ARG A 186 -4.59 -15.15 2.12
C ARG A 186 -5.99 -14.56 2.27
N ARG A 187 -6.34 -14.02 3.45
CA ARG A 187 -7.64 -13.35 3.66
C ARG A 187 -7.78 -12.13 2.75
N VAL A 188 -6.79 -11.25 2.73
CA VAL A 188 -6.78 -10.07 1.86
C VAL A 188 -6.90 -10.47 0.38
N LYS A 189 -6.18 -11.53 -0.03
CA LYS A 189 -6.25 -12.03 -1.41
C LYS A 189 -7.63 -12.62 -1.74
N ILE A 190 -8.26 -13.33 -0.81
CA ILE A 190 -9.61 -13.90 -1.00
C ILE A 190 -10.64 -12.79 -1.06
N GLU A 191 -10.57 -11.78 -0.21
CA GLU A 191 -11.47 -10.63 -0.29
C GLU A 191 -11.32 -9.89 -1.63
N MET A 192 -10.10 -9.69 -2.11
CA MET A 192 -9.88 -9.11 -3.45
C MET A 192 -10.46 -9.97 -4.58
N LEU A 193 -10.46 -11.30 -4.46
CA LEU A 193 -11.04 -12.21 -5.45
C LEU A 193 -12.57 -12.31 -5.37
N TYR A 194 -13.17 -12.02 -4.22
CA TYR A 194 -14.62 -12.06 -4.04
C TYR A 194 -15.32 -10.81 -4.57
N TYR A 195 -14.57 -9.73 -4.75
CA TYR A 195 -15.05 -8.46 -5.32
C TYR A 195 -14.81 -8.36 -6.85
N TYR A 196 -14.23 -9.39 -7.46
CA TYR A 196 -14.08 -9.55 -8.90
C TYR A 196 -15.08 -10.56 -9.45
#